data_ae20eef8aa20548c30512711c66010c0
#
_entry.id   ae20eef8aa20548c30512711c66010c0
#
_cell.length_a   1.000
_cell.length_b   1.000
_cell.length_c   1.000
_cell.angle_alpha   90.00
_cell.angle_beta   90.00
_cell.angle_gamma   90.00
#
_symmetry.space_group_name_H-M   'P 1'
#
loop_
_entity.id
_entity.type
_entity.pdbx_description
1 polymer ?
#
loop_
_entity_poly.entity_id
_entity_poly.type
_entity_poly.pdbx_seq_one_letter_code
_entity_poly.pdbx_strand_id
1 'polypeptide(L)'
;MTRNHGAGGRPPGAIGGWKASLAAVLKAHNGARKDGAVASFATQDKRADVLYAGFKALHALGFRMDTVMSLRGKHIEALAKDWHAQGFSASTLHNNLSTFRTFAEWIGKAGMVRDIEHYLGSGVSTRSSIAREDKSWSGRGVDAIAKIEQIRQKDARVALQLELQLAFGLRAREAMQLRPYIADRGTYLSITHGTKGGRDRVEPIRTPEQRALLDRAKTFCPTKSSSTSDPQRKLVQWKNHYYQVVRSCGITRKDGITSHGLRHQYANERYQELTGADSPVRGGAPVDRDTDRAAREVVAEELGHSREGVTTHYLGR
;
A
#
# COMPACT_ATOMS: atom_id res chain seq x y z
N MET A 1 -17.63 -64.43 20.03
CA MET A 1 -18.05 -63.09 19.53
C MET A 1 -17.01 -62.08 19.92
N THR A 2 -16.03 -61.83 19.02
CA THR A 2 -14.92 -60.88 19.21
C THR A 2 -15.30 -59.56 18.54
N ARG A 3 -15.44 -58.50 19.32
CA ARG A 3 -15.66 -57.13 18.80
C ARG A 3 -14.36 -56.52 18.27
N ASN A 4 -14.29 -56.35 16.97
CA ASN A 4 -13.23 -55.63 16.30
C ASN A 4 -13.41 -54.15 16.54
N HIS A 5 -12.51 -53.52 17.31
CA HIS A 5 -12.41 -52.07 17.42
C HIS A 5 -11.60 -51.56 16.22
N GLY A 6 -12.30 -51.04 15.21
CA GLY A 6 -11.70 -50.37 14.11
C GLY A 6 -10.94 -49.14 14.59
N ALA A 7 -9.63 -49.15 14.40
CA ALA A 7 -8.76 -48.02 14.57
C ALA A 7 -9.11 -46.97 13.51
N GLY A 8 -9.78 -45.90 13.91
CA GLY A 8 -10.00 -44.72 13.10
C GLY A 8 -8.67 -44.05 12.78
N GLY A 9 -8.10 -44.35 11.63
CA GLY A 9 -6.89 -43.70 11.11
C GLY A 9 -7.13 -42.22 10.99
N ARG A 10 -6.29 -41.44 11.63
CA ARG A 10 -6.24 -39.96 11.51
C ARG A 10 -5.95 -39.63 10.03
N PRO A 11 -6.70 -38.70 9.38
CA PRO A 11 -6.44 -38.38 7.98
C PRO A 11 -5.01 -37.82 7.79
N PRO A 12 -4.36 -38.13 6.65
CA PRO A 12 -3.00 -37.64 6.35
C PRO A 12 -3.02 -36.11 6.25
N GLY A 13 -2.41 -35.42 7.21
CA GLY A 13 -2.37 -33.95 7.30
C GLY A 13 -2.12 -33.39 8.69
N ALA A 14 -2.07 -34.23 9.72
CA ALA A 14 -2.02 -33.80 11.14
C ALA A 14 -0.59 -33.72 11.73
N ILE A 15 0.47 -33.87 10.94
CA ILE A 15 1.84 -33.68 11.42
C ILE A 15 2.19 -32.21 11.25
N GLY A 16 2.12 -31.40 12.34
CA GLY A 16 2.51 -29.98 12.36
C GLY A 16 1.42 -28.97 12.74
N GLY A 17 0.19 -29.42 13.02
CA GLY A 17 -0.91 -28.55 13.45
C GLY A 17 -1.35 -27.51 12.41
N TRP A 18 -2.13 -26.51 12.83
CA TRP A 18 -2.72 -25.51 11.95
C TRP A 18 -1.69 -24.71 11.15
N LYS A 19 -0.47 -24.47 11.68
CA LYS A 19 0.58 -23.71 10.98
C LYS A 19 1.07 -24.46 9.73
N ALA A 20 1.30 -25.76 9.83
CA ALA A 20 1.70 -26.56 8.68
C ALA A 20 0.56 -26.67 7.66
N SER A 21 -0.68 -26.83 8.13
CA SER A 21 -1.88 -26.84 7.29
C SER A 21 -2.04 -25.50 6.54
N LEU A 22 -1.84 -24.36 7.22
CA LEU A 22 -1.88 -23.03 6.58
C LEU A 22 -0.77 -22.86 5.54
N ALA A 23 0.46 -23.28 5.87
CA ALA A 23 1.58 -23.20 4.96
C ALA A 23 1.33 -23.99 3.66
N ALA A 24 0.72 -25.18 3.76
CA ALA A 24 0.35 -25.99 2.61
C ALA A 24 -0.69 -25.29 1.71
N VAL A 25 -1.74 -24.71 2.29
CA VAL A 25 -2.76 -23.96 1.54
C VAL A 25 -2.16 -22.72 0.88
N LEU A 26 -1.32 -21.95 1.59
CA LEU A 26 -0.63 -20.79 1.04
C LEU A 26 0.29 -21.19 -0.13
N LYS A 27 1.06 -22.27 0.00
CA LYS A 27 1.92 -22.78 -1.08
C LYS A 27 1.12 -23.11 -2.32
N ALA A 28 -0.06 -23.71 -2.17
CA ALA A 28 -0.91 -24.13 -3.29
C ALA A 28 -1.61 -22.95 -3.99
N HIS A 29 -2.06 -21.93 -3.25
CA HIS A 29 -3.03 -20.97 -3.77
C HIS A 29 -2.59 -19.50 -3.73
N ASN A 30 -1.62 -19.11 -2.87
CA ASN A 30 -1.33 -17.70 -2.61
C ASN A 30 -0.77 -16.94 -3.83
N GLY A 31 -0.18 -17.67 -4.79
CA GLY A 31 0.32 -17.10 -6.04
C GLY A 31 -0.76 -16.67 -7.03
N ALA A 32 -2.00 -17.14 -6.86
CA ALA A 32 -3.08 -16.87 -7.80
C ALA A 32 -3.91 -15.62 -7.42
N ARG A 33 -4.46 -14.95 -8.45
CA ARG A 33 -5.48 -13.93 -8.34
C ARG A 33 -6.78 -14.42 -8.98
N LYS A 34 -7.92 -13.78 -8.59
CA LYS A 34 -9.25 -14.12 -9.16
C LYS A 34 -9.37 -13.88 -10.67
N ASP A 35 -8.60 -12.92 -11.19
CA ASP A 35 -8.55 -12.60 -12.62
C ASP A 35 -7.56 -13.45 -13.42
N GLY A 36 -7.06 -14.54 -12.83
CA GLY A 36 -6.08 -15.44 -13.45
C GLY A 36 -4.63 -14.92 -13.45
N ALA A 37 -4.39 -13.68 -13.07
CA ALA A 37 -3.05 -13.12 -13.00
C ALA A 37 -2.28 -13.63 -11.77
N VAL A 38 -0.95 -13.51 -11.82
CA VAL A 38 -0.08 -13.85 -10.68
C VAL A 38 -0.13 -12.73 -9.62
N ALA A 39 -0.32 -13.09 -8.36
CA ALA A 39 -0.25 -12.15 -7.26
C ALA A 39 1.20 -11.71 -7.01
N SER A 40 1.42 -10.39 -6.83
CA SER A 40 2.75 -9.88 -6.47
C SER A 40 3.23 -10.48 -5.14
N PHE A 41 4.55 -10.61 -4.96
CA PHE A 41 5.14 -11.07 -3.69
C PHE A 41 4.60 -10.27 -2.48
N ALA A 42 4.49 -8.94 -2.62
CA ALA A 42 3.94 -8.10 -1.54
C ALA A 42 2.47 -8.42 -1.21
N THR A 43 1.67 -8.86 -2.19
CA THR A 43 0.30 -9.33 -1.97
C THR A 43 0.31 -10.68 -1.27
N GLN A 44 1.20 -11.58 -1.69
CA GLN A 44 1.34 -12.91 -1.09
C GLN A 44 1.78 -12.81 0.38
N ASP A 45 2.81 -12.00 0.66
CA ASP A 45 3.31 -11.76 2.02
C ASP A 45 2.20 -11.19 2.91
N LYS A 46 1.49 -10.15 2.44
CA LYS A 46 0.41 -9.54 3.20
C LYS A 46 -0.73 -10.51 3.49
N ARG A 47 -1.10 -11.38 2.54
CA ARG A 47 -2.12 -12.42 2.77
C ARG A 47 -1.64 -13.41 3.83
N ALA A 48 -0.39 -13.85 3.74
CA ALA A 48 0.19 -14.75 4.72
C ALA A 48 0.20 -14.12 6.12
N ASP A 49 0.67 -12.89 6.27
CA ASP A 49 0.72 -12.17 7.54
C ASP A 49 -0.68 -12.08 8.19
N VAL A 50 -1.69 -11.67 7.42
CA VAL A 50 -3.08 -11.57 7.92
C VAL A 50 -3.62 -12.92 8.35
N LEU A 51 -3.37 -13.98 7.58
CA LEU A 51 -3.87 -15.32 7.90
C LEU A 51 -3.16 -15.90 9.12
N TYR A 52 -1.83 -15.82 9.19
CA TYR A 52 -1.08 -16.27 10.38
C TYR A 52 -1.50 -15.51 11.64
N ALA A 53 -1.65 -14.20 11.57
CA ALA A 53 -2.11 -13.38 12.69
C ALA A 53 -3.54 -13.76 13.10
N GLY A 54 -4.46 -13.94 12.15
CA GLY A 54 -5.84 -14.30 12.45
C GLY A 54 -5.98 -15.71 13.06
N PHE A 55 -5.27 -16.71 12.52
CA PHE A 55 -5.29 -18.04 13.14
C PHE A 55 -4.64 -18.06 14.52
N LYS A 56 -3.59 -17.25 14.74
CA LYS A 56 -3.00 -17.07 16.08
C LYS A 56 -4.01 -16.43 17.03
N ALA A 57 -4.76 -15.41 16.60
CA ALA A 57 -5.81 -14.77 17.39
C ALA A 57 -6.94 -15.77 17.74
N LEU A 58 -7.39 -16.59 16.78
CA LEU A 58 -8.37 -17.65 17.06
C LEU A 58 -7.91 -18.61 18.15
N HIS A 59 -6.65 -19.02 18.12
CA HIS A 59 -6.09 -19.86 19.18
C HIS A 59 -6.11 -19.15 20.55
N ALA A 60 -5.77 -17.86 20.60
CA ALA A 60 -5.83 -17.06 21.81
C ALA A 60 -7.26 -16.89 22.33
N LEU A 61 -8.26 -16.84 21.43
CA LEU A 61 -9.69 -16.83 21.76
C LEU A 61 -10.25 -18.22 22.14
N GLY A 62 -9.39 -19.24 22.28
CA GLY A 62 -9.80 -20.58 22.72
C GLY A 62 -10.25 -21.52 21.60
N PHE A 63 -10.26 -21.10 20.33
CA PHE A 63 -10.59 -21.97 19.21
C PHE A 63 -9.39 -22.83 18.82
N ARG A 64 -9.27 -23.99 19.43
CA ARG A 64 -8.23 -24.97 19.09
C ARG A 64 -8.58 -25.71 17.81
N MET A 65 -7.79 -25.46 16.76
CA MET A 65 -7.93 -26.11 15.46
C MET A 65 -6.63 -26.82 15.09
N ASP A 66 -6.71 -28.10 14.79
CA ASP A 66 -5.55 -28.88 14.30
C ASP A 66 -5.25 -28.57 12.83
N THR A 67 -6.24 -28.13 12.08
CA THR A 67 -6.15 -27.80 10.66
C THR A 67 -6.96 -26.57 10.32
N VAL A 68 -6.45 -25.76 9.39
CA VAL A 68 -7.17 -24.57 8.88
C VAL A 68 -8.42 -24.93 8.08
N MET A 69 -8.55 -26.19 7.63
CA MET A 69 -9.75 -26.70 6.97
C MET A 69 -10.96 -26.72 7.90
N SER A 70 -10.77 -26.66 9.22
CA SER A 70 -11.83 -26.58 10.23
C SER A 70 -12.42 -25.18 10.42
N LEU A 71 -11.94 -24.16 9.67
CA LEU A 71 -12.46 -22.79 9.72
C LEU A 71 -13.97 -22.77 9.43
N ARG A 72 -14.76 -22.03 10.23
CA ARG A 72 -16.22 -21.88 10.13
C ARG A 72 -16.63 -20.43 10.34
N GLY A 73 -17.87 -20.07 9.99
CA GLY A 73 -18.41 -18.71 10.14
C GLY A 73 -18.25 -18.13 11.55
N LYS A 74 -18.46 -18.94 12.61
CA LYS A 74 -18.26 -18.51 14.01
C LYS A 74 -16.84 -18.03 14.32
N HIS A 75 -15.83 -18.56 13.62
CA HIS A 75 -14.44 -18.14 13.79
C HIS A 75 -14.20 -16.78 13.13
N ILE A 76 -14.85 -16.53 11.99
CA ILE A 76 -14.78 -15.22 11.31
C ILE A 76 -15.48 -14.15 12.14
N GLU A 77 -16.63 -14.47 12.72
CA GLU A 77 -17.36 -13.58 13.63
C GLU A 77 -16.51 -13.22 14.86
N ALA A 78 -15.89 -14.22 15.50
CA ALA A 78 -14.99 -14.00 16.63
C ALA A 78 -13.82 -13.09 16.26
N LEU A 79 -13.19 -13.30 15.09
CA LEU A 79 -12.12 -12.42 14.60
C LEU A 79 -12.59 -11.00 14.33
N ALA A 80 -13.75 -10.82 13.69
CA ALA A 80 -14.28 -9.49 13.40
C ALA A 80 -14.54 -8.70 14.69
N LYS A 81 -15.16 -9.34 15.69
CA LYS A 81 -15.40 -8.75 17.01
C LYS A 81 -14.12 -8.43 17.77
N ASP A 82 -13.14 -9.34 17.76
CA ASP A 82 -11.84 -9.16 18.40
C ASP A 82 -11.07 -8.00 17.77
N TRP A 83 -10.96 -7.94 16.44
CA TRP A 83 -10.31 -6.83 15.75
C TRP A 83 -10.98 -5.49 15.99
N HIS A 84 -12.30 -5.47 16.07
CA HIS A 84 -13.06 -4.27 16.39
C HIS A 84 -12.77 -3.80 17.83
N ALA A 85 -12.79 -4.72 18.80
CA ALA A 85 -12.45 -4.45 20.19
C ALA A 85 -11.00 -3.96 20.36
N GLN A 86 -10.06 -4.41 19.51
CA GLN A 86 -8.69 -3.91 19.46
C GLN A 86 -8.55 -2.54 18.78
N GLY A 87 -9.62 -1.92 18.31
CA GLY A 87 -9.61 -0.60 17.67
C GLY A 87 -9.06 -0.61 16.23
N PHE A 88 -9.14 -1.73 15.51
CA PHE A 88 -8.70 -1.76 14.11
C PHE A 88 -9.57 -0.83 13.27
N SER A 89 -8.91 -0.04 12.39
CA SER A 89 -9.63 0.84 11.48
C SER A 89 -10.57 0.07 10.55
N ALA A 90 -11.67 0.69 10.13
CA ALA A 90 -12.62 0.13 9.16
C ALA A 90 -11.89 -0.44 7.92
N SER A 91 -10.89 0.28 7.41
CA SER A 91 -10.09 -0.17 6.26
C SER A 91 -9.30 -1.46 6.55
N THR A 92 -8.76 -1.60 7.75
CA THR A 92 -8.03 -2.81 8.18
C THR A 92 -8.99 -3.99 8.32
N LEU A 93 -10.14 -3.79 8.96
CA LEU A 93 -11.18 -4.80 9.11
C LEU A 93 -11.64 -5.35 7.77
N HIS A 94 -11.99 -4.47 6.82
CA HIS A 94 -12.38 -4.89 5.47
C HIS A 94 -11.28 -5.65 4.73
N ASN A 95 -10.01 -5.20 4.83
CA ASN A 95 -8.88 -5.86 4.18
C ASN A 95 -8.64 -7.26 4.76
N ASN A 96 -8.73 -7.40 6.09
CA ASN A 96 -8.57 -8.69 6.76
C ASN A 96 -9.70 -9.64 6.36
N LEU A 97 -10.96 -9.21 6.42
CA LEU A 97 -12.10 -10.01 5.97
C LEU A 97 -12.00 -10.40 4.49
N SER A 98 -11.55 -9.47 3.62
CA SER A 98 -11.30 -9.78 2.20
C SER A 98 -10.24 -10.88 2.04
N THR A 99 -9.19 -10.86 2.86
CA THR A 99 -8.17 -11.91 2.85
C THR A 99 -8.74 -13.25 3.30
N PHE A 100 -9.54 -13.26 4.37
CA PHE A 100 -10.22 -14.48 4.83
C PHE A 100 -11.28 -14.98 3.85
N ARG A 101 -11.93 -14.08 3.09
CA ARG A 101 -12.87 -14.46 2.02
C ARG A 101 -12.13 -15.19 0.90
N THR A 102 -11.00 -14.66 0.46
CA THR A 102 -10.13 -15.33 -0.52
C THR A 102 -9.63 -16.68 0.01
N PHE A 103 -9.22 -16.73 1.27
CA PHE A 103 -8.78 -17.97 1.90
C PHE A 103 -9.92 -19.01 1.98
N ALA A 104 -11.15 -18.59 2.32
CA ALA A 104 -12.32 -19.47 2.36
C ALA A 104 -12.62 -20.09 0.99
N GLU A 105 -12.43 -19.33 -0.10
CA GLU A 105 -12.53 -19.87 -1.46
C GLU A 105 -11.47 -20.96 -1.72
N TRP A 106 -10.23 -20.76 -1.28
CA TRP A 106 -9.14 -21.73 -1.45
C TRP A 106 -9.40 -23.07 -0.74
N ILE A 107 -10.12 -23.05 0.37
CA ILE A 107 -10.46 -24.25 1.14
C ILE A 107 -11.88 -24.78 0.82
N GLY A 108 -12.49 -24.37 -0.30
CA GLY A 108 -13.79 -24.85 -0.76
C GLY A 108 -14.99 -24.33 0.04
N LYS A 109 -14.85 -23.20 0.76
CA LYS A 109 -15.91 -22.62 1.62
C LYS A 109 -16.31 -21.21 1.15
N ALA A 110 -16.50 -21.05 -0.16
CA ALA A 110 -16.99 -19.81 -0.75
C ALA A 110 -18.30 -19.36 -0.07
N GLY A 111 -18.45 -18.04 0.13
CA GLY A 111 -19.64 -17.47 0.78
C GLY A 111 -19.66 -17.52 2.31
N MET A 112 -18.71 -18.21 2.95
CA MET A 112 -18.66 -18.31 4.42
C MET A 112 -18.36 -16.97 5.11
N VAL A 113 -17.56 -16.10 4.47
CA VAL A 113 -17.18 -14.80 5.02
C VAL A 113 -18.14 -13.73 4.52
N ARG A 114 -18.99 -13.27 5.42
CA ARG A 114 -19.99 -12.22 5.16
C ARG A 114 -19.36 -10.82 5.15
N ASP A 115 -20.16 -9.82 4.88
CA ASP A 115 -19.75 -8.43 5.00
C ASP A 115 -19.64 -8.02 6.46
N ILE A 116 -18.90 -6.95 6.72
CA ILE A 116 -18.54 -6.57 8.09
C ILE A 116 -19.76 -6.15 8.90
N GLU A 117 -20.76 -5.57 8.25
CA GLU A 117 -22.03 -5.16 8.86
C GLU A 117 -22.80 -6.36 9.43
N HIS A 118 -22.63 -7.53 8.84
CA HIS A 118 -23.20 -8.77 9.39
C HIS A 118 -22.66 -9.13 10.77
N TYR A 119 -21.37 -8.79 11.03
CA TYR A 119 -20.69 -9.16 12.28
C TYR A 119 -20.74 -8.06 13.34
N LEU A 120 -20.73 -6.80 12.92
CA LEU A 120 -20.55 -5.63 13.80
C LEU A 120 -21.72 -4.66 13.80
N GLY A 121 -22.76 -4.91 12.99
CA GLY A 121 -23.87 -3.98 12.82
C GLY A 121 -23.62 -2.89 11.78
N SER A 122 -24.69 -2.22 11.38
CA SER A 122 -24.63 -1.13 10.38
C SER A 122 -23.92 0.10 10.91
N GLY A 123 -23.16 0.79 10.08
CA GLY A 123 -22.50 2.06 10.41
C GLY A 123 -21.14 1.96 11.09
N VAL A 124 -20.75 0.80 11.63
CA VAL A 124 -19.49 0.64 12.38
C VAL A 124 -18.27 0.72 11.50
N SER A 125 -18.40 0.48 10.21
CA SER A 125 -17.25 0.30 9.31
C SER A 125 -17.34 1.01 7.99
N THR A 126 -18.01 2.17 7.94
CA THR A 126 -18.11 2.97 6.72
C THR A 126 -16.72 3.42 6.27
N ARG A 127 -16.32 3.02 5.07
CA ARG A 127 -15.11 3.51 4.42
C ARG A 127 -15.42 4.82 3.70
N SER A 128 -14.67 5.86 4.01
CA SER A 128 -14.58 7.02 3.13
C SER A 128 -13.30 6.95 2.32
N SER A 129 -13.42 7.05 1.00
CA SER A 129 -12.28 7.21 0.09
C SER A 129 -11.97 8.68 -0.18
N ILE A 130 -12.74 9.59 0.37
CA ILE A 130 -12.59 11.03 0.20
C ILE A 130 -11.65 11.55 1.28
N ALA A 131 -10.61 12.27 0.89
CA ALA A 131 -9.75 12.98 1.82
C ALA A 131 -10.57 14.09 2.50
N ARG A 132 -10.57 14.09 3.83
CA ARG A 132 -11.20 15.12 4.66
C ARG A 132 -10.18 16.08 5.27
N GLU A 133 -8.90 15.74 5.16
CA GLU A 133 -7.77 16.50 5.67
C GLU A 133 -6.66 16.50 4.65
N ASP A 134 -5.96 17.61 4.49
CA ASP A 134 -4.75 17.69 3.72
C ASP A 134 -3.64 16.90 4.43
N LYS A 135 -3.14 15.85 3.76
CA LYS A 135 -2.06 14.99 4.26
C LYS A 135 -0.71 15.35 3.64
N SER A 136 -0.63 16.45 2.89
CA SER A 136 0.64 16.98 2.41
C SER A 136 1.49 17.49 3.57
N TRP A 137 2.78 17.63 3.34
CA TRP A 137 3.65 18.21 4.35
C TRP A 137 3.31 19.68 4.58
N SER A 138 3.05 20.44 3.52
CA SER A 138 2.61 21.84 3.62
C SER A 138 1.29 21.97 4.37
N GLY A 139 0.31 21.10 4.12
CA GLY A 139 -0.96 21.06 4.85
C GLY A 139 -0.82 20.69 6.34
N ARG A 140 0.33 20.16 6.73
CA ARG A 140 0.72 19.90 8.12
C ARG A 140 1.69 20.92 8.68
N GLY A 141 1.89 22.05 7.99
CA GLY A 141 2.77 23.13 8.43
C GLY A 141 4.27 22.80 8.32
N VAL A 142 4.63 21.79 7.53
CA VAL A 142 6.03 21.36 7.34
C VAL A 142 6.55 21.88 6.00
N ASP A 143 7.62 22.66 6.02
CA ASP A 143 8.39 23.02 4.85
C ASP A 143 9.12 21.77 4.32
N ALA A 144 8.66 21.26 3.18
CA ALA A 144 9.17 20.05 2.57
C ALA A 144 10.64 20.21 2.14
N ILE A 145 11.01 21.37 1.58
CA ILE A 145 12.37 21.64 1.09
C ILE A 145 13.35 21.68 2.28
N ALA A 146 13.04 22.48 3.29
CA ALA A 146 13.89 22.59 4.48
C ALA A 146 14.01 21.23 5.20
N LYS A 147 12.93 20.47 5.29
CA LYS A 147 12.93 19.14 5.92
C LYS A 147 13.76 18.13 5.14
N ILE A 148 13.65 18.10 3.82
CA ILE A 148 14.44 17.22 2.97
C ILE A 148 15.94 17.59 3.05
N GLU A 149 16.27 18.88 3.17
CA GLU A 149 17.65 19.31 3.35
C GLU A 149 18.25 18.81 4.68
N GLN A 150 17.49 18.85 5.77
CA GLN A 150 17.91 18.22 7.03
C GLN A 150 18.20 16.72 6.88
N ILE A 151 17.38 16.02 6.09
CA ILE A 151 17.57 14.59 5.81
C ILE A 151 18.80 14.36 4.94
N ARG A 152 19.12 15.27 4.02
CA ARG A 152 20.29 15.22 3.15
C ARG A 152 21.60 15.17 3.96
N GLN A 153 21.68 15.92 5.05
CA GLN A 153 22.82 15.89 5.96
C GLN A 153 23.01 14.51 6.64
N LYS A 154 21.94 13.72 6.74
CA LYS A 154 21.95 12.39 7.34
C LYS A 154 22.12 11.27 6.32
N ASP A 155 21.40 11.38 5.19
CA ASP A 155 21.45 10.42 4.07
C ASP A 155 21.03 11.12 2.77
N ALA A 156 22.00 11.48 1.95
CA ALA A 156 21.77 12.20 0.71
C ALA A 156 20.94 11.39 -0.32
N ARG A 157 21.03 10.06 -0.27
CA ARG A 157 20.28 9.18 -1.19
C ARG A 157 18.80 9.08 -0.79
N VAL A 158 18.51 9.01 0.52
CA VAL A 158 17.13 9.08 1.01
C VAL A 158 16.52 10.44 0.72
N ALA A 159 17.26 11.53 0.92
CA ALA A 159 16.79 12.87 0.57
C ALA A 159 16.47 12.99 -0.92
N LEU A 160 17.35 12.52 -1.82
CA LEU A 160 17.09 12.48 -3.25
C LEU A 160 15.77 11.75 -3.58
N GLN A 161 15.51 10.62 -2.93
CA GLN A 161 14.27 9.86 -3.16
C GLN A 161 13.03 10.58 -2.64
N LEU A 162 13.13 11.39 -1.60
CA LEU A 162 12.05 12.26 -1.13
C LEU A 162 11.82 13.43 -2.10
N GLU A 163 12.89 14.06 -2.62
CA GLU A 163 12.77 15.09 -3.65
C GLU A 163 12.08 14.56 -4.91
N LEU A 164 12.43 13.36 -5.36
CA LEU A 164 11.77 12.70 -6.49
C LEU A 164 10.29 12.45 -6.23
N GLN A 165 9.91 12.13 -4.99
CA GLN A 165 8.49 11.99 -4.61
C GLN A 165 7.77 13.34 -4.64
N LEU A 166 8.42 14.41 -4.18
CA LEU A 166 7.86 15.77 -4.21
C LEU A 166 7.72 16.29 -5.65
N ALA A 167 8.78 16.19 -6.44
CA ALA A 167 8.84 16.80 -7.78
C ALA A 167 8.01 16.07 -8.85
N PHE A 168 7.81 14.75 -8.72
CA PHE A 168 7.16 13.91 -9.72
C PHE A 168 6.02 13.05 -9.13
N GLY A 169 5.55 13.33 -7.95
CA GLY A 169 4.50 12.56 -7.30
C GLY A 169 4.82 11.06 -7.16
N LEU A 170 6.08 10.65 -7.15
CA LEU A 170 6.45 9.23 -7.11
C LEU A 170 6.02 8.56 -5.79
N ARG A 171 5.64 7.28 -5.88
CA ARG A 171 5.57 6.46 -4.67
C ARG A 171 6.98 6.17 -4.16
N ALA A 172 7.17 5.99 -2.86
CA ALA A 172 8.49 5.69 -2.29
C ALA A 172 9.20 4.53 -3.01
N ARG A 173 8.46 3.47 -3.38
CA ARG A 173 9.02 2.35 -4.11
C ARG A 173 9.41 2.70 -5.56
N GLU A 174 8.66 3.55 -6.22
CA GLU A 174 8.99 4.06 -7.55
C GLU A 174 10.26 4.91 -7.47
N ALA A 175 10.35 5.83 -6.50
CA ALA A 175 11.54 6.63 -6.28
C ALA A 175 12.80 5.77 -6.00
N MET A 176 12.68 4.72 -5.17
CA MET A 176 13.80 3.80 -4.88
C MET A 176 14.25 3.02 -6.11
N GLN A 177 13.33 2.60 -6.98
CA GLN A 177 13.63 1.77 -8.14
C GLN A 177 13.78 2.57 -9.43
N LEU A 178 13.69 3.89 -9.38
CA LEU A 178 13.92 4.74 -10.53
C LEU A 178 15.34 4.53 -11.07
N ARG A 179 15.43 4.27 -12.36
CA ARG A 179 16.70 4.20 -13.12
C ARG A 179 16.83 5.46 -13.96
N PRO A 180 17.42 6.53 -13.44
CA PRO A 180 17.29 7.85 -14.01
C PRO A 180 17.81 7.94 -15.46
N TYR A 181 18.88 7.23 -15.83
CA TYR A 181 19.36 7.18 -17.20
C TYR A 181 18.41 6.52 -18.20
N ILE A 182 17.62 5.55 -17.74
CA ILE A 182 16.65 4.82 -18.58
C ILE A 182 15.29 5.53 -18.56
N ALA A 183 14.92 6.05 -17.41
CA ALA A 183 13.61 6.66 -17.20
C ALA A 183 13.49 8.06 -17.84
N ASP A 184 14.60 8.79 -17.89
CA ASP A 184 14.65 10.12 -18.53
C ASP A 184 14.55 10.00 -20.05
N ARG A 185 13.49 10.56 -20.63
CA ARG A 185 13.19 10.56 -22.07
C ARG A 185 13.25 11.97 -22.68
N GLY A 186 13.95 12.88 -22.03
CA GLY A 186 14.08 14.25 -22.47
C GLY A 186 12.95 15.13 -21.97
N THR A 187 11.76 15.00 -22.51
CA THR A 187 10.59 15.80 -22.13
C THR A 187 9.70 15.15 -21.07
N TYR A 188 9.90 13.89 -20.79
CA TYR A 188 9.13 13.15 -19.79
C TYR A 188 9.97 12.09 -19.07
N LEU A 189 9.50 11.68 -17.90
CA LEU A 189 10.02 10.59 -17.10
C LEU A 189 9.16 9.34 -17.30
N SER A 190 9.75 8.23 -17.75
CA SER A 190 9.08 6.95 -17.92
C SER A 190 9.23 6.10 -16.65
N ILE A 191 8.14 5.83 -15.93
CA ILE A 191 8.13 5.13 -14.65
C ILE A 191 7.60 3.72 -14.87
N THR A 192 8.50 2.75 -14.90
CA THR A 192 8.21 1.33 -15.21
C THR A 192 8.52 0.39 -14.04
N HIS A 193 9.27 0.84 -13.03
CA HIS A 193 9.69 0.03 -11.90
C HIS A 193 9.07 0.52 -10.59
N GLY A 194 8.72 -0.42 -9.72
CA GLY A 194 8.12 -0.09 -8.42
C GLY A 194 6.63 0.28 -8.47
N THR A 195 6.04 0.29 -9.66
CA THR A 195 4.65 0.66 -9.90
C THR A 195 3.68 -0.31 -9.23
N LYS A 196 2.50 0.19 -8.84
CA LYS A 196 1.46 -0.65 -8.26
C LYS A 196 0.70 -1.38 -9.36
N GLY A 197 0.73 -2.72 -9.31
CA GLY A 197 0.05 -3.56 -10.30
C GLY A 197 0.77 -3.63 -11.65
N GLY A 198 2.07 -3.24 -11.72
CA GLY A 198 2.87 -3.31 -12.95
C GLY A 198 2.44 -2.31 -14.03
N ARG A 199 1.69 -1.26 -13.65
CA ARG A 199 1.24 -0.26 -14.62
C ARG A 199 2.31 0.81 -14.80
N ASP A 200 2.85 0.88 -16.00
CA ASP A 200 3.75 1.94 -16.43
C ASP A 200 3.00 3.27 -16.56
N ARG A 201 3.71 4.36 -16.34
CA ARG A 201 3.20 5.71 -16.55
C ARG A 201 4.30 6.66 -16.98
N VAL A 202 3.90 7.76 -17.53
CA VAL A 202 4.79 8.86 -17.91
C VAL A 202 4.48 10.08 -17.05
N GLU A 203 5.50 10.84 -16.76
CA GLU A 203 5.42 12.08 -15.98
C GLU A 203 6.14 13.17 -16.74
N PRO A 204 5.47 14.25 -17.18
CA PRO A 204 6.12 15.35 -17.89
C PRO A 204 7.21 16.01 -17.04
N ILE A 205 8.30 16.38 -17.67
CA ILE A 205 9.35 17.21 -17.07
C ILE A 205 9.03 18.65 -17.45
N ARG A 206 8.48 19.41 -16.52
CA ARG A 206 7.90 20.73 -16.75
C ARG A 206 8.81 21.89 -16.37
N THR A 207 9.73 21.65 -15.44
CA THR A 207 10.53 22.73 -14.86
C THR A 207 12.03 22.45 -14.92
N PRO A 208 12.87 23.52 -14.96
CA PRO A 208 14.32 23.37 -14.85
C PRO A 208 14.76 22.64 -13.58
N GLU A 209 14.05 22.82 -12.46
CA GLU A 209 14.35 22.17 -11.18
C GLU A 209 14.12 20.65 -11.27
N GLN A 210 13.04 20.21 -11.92
CA GLN A 210 12.81 18.78 -12.20
C GLN A 210 13.93 18.21 -13.08
N ARG A 211 14.39 18.95 -14.09
CA ARG A 211 15.51 18.57 -14.93
C ARG A 211 16.79 18.42 -14.12
N ALA A 212 17.16 19.45 -13.36
CA ALA A 212 18.34 19.46 -12.50
C ALA A 212 18.31 18.31 -11.46
N LEU A 213 17.13 18.00 -10.91
CA LEU A 213 16.94 16.88 -9.99
C LEU A 213 17.24 15.54 -10.68
N LEU A 214 16.76 15.32 -11.90
CA LEU A 214 17.04 14.09 -12.65
C LEU A 214 18.52 13.97 -13.00
N ASP A 215 19.17 15.04 -13.37
CA ASP A 215 20.61 15.04 -13.66
C ASP A 215 21.42 14.74 -12.39
N ARG A 216 21.04 15.31 -11.27
CA ARG A 216 21.61 14.94 -9.96
C ARG A 216 21.31 13.48 -9.60
N ALA A 217 20.12 12.95 -9.89
CA ALA A 217 19.79 11.54 -9.63
C ALA A 217 20.70 10.59 -10.41
N LYS A 218 21.14 10.96 -11.61
CA LYS A 218 22.10 10.17 -12.41
C LYS A 218 23.46 10.06 -11.71
N THR A 219 23.91 11.11 -10.99
CA THR A 219 25.20 11.04 -10.28
C THR A 219 25.23 10.04 -9.13
N PHE A 220 24.07 9.65 -8.61
CA PHE A 220 23.94 8.61 -7.60
C PHE A 220 23.99 7.18 -8.17
N CYS A 221 23.97 7.04 -9.49
CA CYS A 221 23.87 5.75 -10.16
C CYS A 221 25.23 5.37 -10.78
N PRO A 222 25.91 4.31 -10.30
CA PRO A 222 27.23 3.94 -10.80
C PRO A 222 27.20 3.43 -12.26
N THR A 223 26.05 2.96 -12.72
CA THR A 223 25.85 2.51 -14.11
C THR A 223 24.53 3.03 -14.67
N LYS A 224 24.39 3.04 -16.00
CA LYS A 224 23.14 3.46 -16.65
C LYS A 224 21.94 2.58 -16.27
N SER A 225 22.15 1.35 -15.88
CA SER A 225 21.09 0.43 -15.44
C SER A 225 20.80 0.47 -13.95
N SER A 226 21.63 1.18 -13.16
CA SER A 226 21.43 1.30 -11.71
C SER A 226 20.19 2.13 -11.36
N SER A 227 19.56 1.77 -10.24
CA SER A 227 18.48 2.58 -9.65
C SER A 227 19.03 3.57 -8.63
N THR A 228 18.17 4.45 -8.14
CA THR A 228 18.49 5.38 -7.06
C THR A 228 18.69 4.68 -5.69
N SER A 229 18.38 3.39 -5.55
CA SER A 229 18.72 2.61 -4.37
C SER A 229 20.23 2.43 -4.23
N ASP A 230 20.69 2.18 -2.99
CA ASP A 230 22.08 1.83 -2.76
C ASP A 230 22.44 0.52 -3.48
N PRO A 231 23.41 0.53 -4.39
CA PRO A 231 23.79 -0.65 -5.16
C PRO A 231 24.39 -1.79 -4.32
N GLN A 232 24.86 -1.48 -3.09
CA GLN A 232 25.41 -2.48 -2.17
C GLN A 232 24.33 -3.19 -1.34
N ARG A 233 23.06 -2.79 -1.46
CA ARG A 233 21.95 -3.33 -0.68
C ARG A 233 20.89 -3.97 -1.58
N LYS A 234 20.36 -5.11 -1.15
CA LYS A 234 19.13 -5.64 -1.75
C LYS A 234 17.97 -4.66 -1.52
N LEU A 235 17.01 -4.63 -2.42
CA LEU A 235 15.87 -3.69 -2.34
C LEU A 235 15.13 -3.74 -0.99
N VAL A 236 14.98 -4.93 -0.38
CA VAL A 236 14.36 -5.08 0.93
C VAL A 236 15.19 -4.41 2.03
N GLN A 237 16.52 -4.55 1.97
CA GLN A 237 17.43 -3.92 2.93
C GLN A 237 17.43 -2.41 2.76
N TRP A 238 17.48 -1.92 1.51
CA TRP A 238 17.38 -0.49 1.21
C TRP A 238 16.05 0.09 1.68
N LYS A 239 14.94 -0.55 1.40
CA LYS A 239 13.61 -0.13 1.89
C LYS A 239 13.57 0.01 3.41
N ASN A 240 14.13 -0.95 4.14
CA ASN A 240 14.19 -0.90 5.61
C ASN A 240 15.03 0.27 6.09
N HIS A 241 16.21 0.48 5.50
CA HIS A 241 17.06 1.62 5.77
C HIS A 241 16.37 2.96 5.48
N TYR A 242 15.77 3.11 4.31
CA TYR A 242 15.00 4.30 3.95
C TYR A 242 13.96 4.65 5.01
N TYR A 243 13.12 3.70 5.41
CA TYR A 243 12.11 3.97 6.43
C TYR A 243 12.69 4.16 7.83
N GLN A 244 13.87 3.62 8.13
CA GLN A 244 14.59 3.91 9.37
C GLN A 244 15.04 5.37 9.39
N VAL A 245 15.70 5.85 8.34
CA VAL A 245 16.12 7.25 8.19
C VAL A 245 14.93 8.20 8.26
N VAL A 246 13.89 7.94 7.47
CA VAL A 246 12.66 8.74 7.43
C VAL A 246 12.04 8.87 8.83
N ARG A 247 11.88 7.74 9.55
CA ARG A 247 11.34 7.76 10.93
C ARG A 247 12.22 8.49 11.90
N SER A 248 13.54 8.30 11.82
CA SER A 248 14.49 8.97 12.73
C SER A 248 14.58 10.49 12.52
N CYS A 249 14.00 10.99 11.42
CA CYS A 249 13.84 12.41 11.14
C CYS A 249 12.43 12.95 11.46
N GLY A 250 11.62 12.20 12.21
CA GLY A 250 10.28 12.64 12.61
C GLY A 250 9.23 12.53 11.51
N ILE A 251 9.48 11.76 10.44
CA ILE A 251 8.49 11.53 9.40
C ILE A 251 7.71 10.24 9.74
N THR A 252 6.71 10.38 10.61
CA THR A 252 5.87 9.27 11.07
C THR A 252 4.40 9.69 11.11
N ARG A 253 3.51 8.71 11.16
CA ARG A 253 2.09 8.98 11.37
C ARG A 253 1.79 9.67 12.69
N LYS A 254 2.60 9.38 13.72
CA LYS A 254 2.47 10.00 15.04
C LYS A 254 2.79 11.49 14.97
N ASP A 255 3.78 11.86 14.14
CA ASP A 255 4.18 13.25 13.90
C ASP A 255 3.31 13.95 12.83
N GLY A 256 2.27 13.27 12.33
CA GLY A 256 1.30 13.81 11.38
C GLY A 256 1.75 13.78 9.92
N ILE A 257 2.98 13.40 9.62
CA ILE A 257 3.53 13.36 8.26
C ILE A 257 4.08 11.98 7.89
N THR A 258 4.06 11.67 6.60
CA THR A 258 4.65 10.45 6.05
C THR A 258 5.34 10.78 4.73
N SER A 259 6.23 9.92 4.24
CA SER A 259 6.82 10.12 2.90
C SER A 259 5.76 10.13 1.78
N HIS A 260 4.63 9.44 1.98
CA HIS A 260 3.49 9.50 1.04
C HIS A 260 2.80 10.88 1.04
N GLY A 261 2.95 11.69 2.08
CA GLY A 261 2.47 13.06 2.15
C GLY A 261 3.07 13.96 1.06
N LEU A 262 4.30 13.69 0.59
CA LEU A 262 4.90 14.40 -0.53
C LEU A 262 4.13 14.18 -1.85
N ARG A 263 3.57 12.98 -2.04
CA ARG A 263 2.72 12.71 -3.19
C ARG A 263 1.34 13.39 -3.05
N HIS A 264 0.82 13.56 -1.83
CA HIS A 264 -0.34 14.41 -1.58
C HIS A 264 -0.03 15.86 -1.91
N GLN A 265 1.16 16.32 -1.54
CA GLN A 265 1.60 17.69 -1.84
C GLN A 265 1.67 17.92 -3.35
N TYR A 266 2.37 17.03 -4.09
CA TYR A 266 2.40 17.07 -5.55
C TYR A 266 1.00 17.15 -6.16
N ALA A 267 0.07 16.29 -5.73
CA ALA A 267 -1.28 16.26 -6.27
C ALA A 267 -2.04 17.59 -6.07
N ASN A 268 -1.91 18.19 -4.87
CA ASN A 268 -2.57 19.44 -4.54
C ASN A 268 -1.94 20.64 -5.27
N GLU A 269 -0.62 20.70 -5.33
CA GLU A 269 0.10 21.75 -6.08
C GLU A 269 -0.20 21.65 -7.58
N ARG A 270 -0.22 20.44 -8.13
CA ARG A 270 -0.56 20.22 -9.53
C ARG A 270 -1.98 20.60 -9.88
N TYR A 271 -2.93 20.30 -9.00
CA TYR A 271 -4.32 20.73 -9.17
C TYR A 271 -4.42 22.26 -9.17
N GLN A 272 -3.71 22.93 -8.27
CA GLN A 272 -3.67 24.40 -8.20
C GLN A 272 -3.04 25.01 -9.47
N GLU A 273 -1.95 24.42 -9.99
CA GLU A 273 -1.35 24.85 -11.27
C GLU A 273 -2.35 24.77 -12.45
N LEU A 274 -3.19 23.72 -12.47
CA LEU A 274 -4.13 23.47 -13.56
C LEU A 274 -5.40 24.30 -13.47
N THR A 275 -5.84 24.65 -12.26
CA THR A 275 -7.14 25.31 -12.03
C THR A 275 -7.01 26.75 -11.57
N GLY A 276 -5.84 27.17 -11.09
CA GLY A 276 -5.65 28.46 -10.43
C GLY A 276 -6.23 28.55 -9.01
N ALA A 277 -6.84 27.46 -8.49
CA ALA A 277 -7.47 27.41 -7.17
C ALA A 277 -6.92 26.26 -6.33
N ASP A 278 -6.92 26.44 -5.01
CA ASP A 278 -6.63 25.33 -4.09
C ASP A 278 -7.64 24.19 -4.25
N SER A 279 -7.20 22.98 -3.96
CA SER A 279 -8.09 21.81 -3.98
C SER A 279 -9.14 21.88 -2.88
N PRO A 280 -10.28 21.17 -3.02
CA PRO A 280 -11.33 21.13 -1.99
C PRO A 280 -10.82 20.72 -0.59
N VAL A 281 -9.86 19.80 -0.50
CA VAL A 281 -9.29 19.38 0.80
C VAL A 281 -8.47 20.49 1.48
N ARG A 282 -8.02 21.49 0.72
CA ARG A 282 -7.34 22.71 1.20
C ARG A 282 -8.30 23.87 1.41
N GLY A 283 -9.60 23.67 1.20
CA GLY A 283 -10.61 24.71 1.36
C GLY A 283 -10.68 25.67 0.17
N GLY A 284 -10.20 25.26 -1.02
CA GLY A 284 -10.25 26.08 -2.23
C GLY A 284 -11.67 26.42 -2.65
N ALA A 285 -11.81 27.58 -3.31
CA ALA A 285 -13.07 27.97 -3.91
C ALA A 285 -13.53 26.96 -4.99
N PRO A 286 -14.84 26.76 -5.15
CA PRO A 286 -15.34 25.90 -6.20
C PRO A 286 -14.88 26.33 -7.60
N VAL A 287 -14.34 25.39 -8.35
CA VAL A 287 -13.96 25.54 -9.76
C VAL A 287 -15.12 25.02 -10.60
N ASP A 288 -15.30 25.54 -11.83
CA ASP A 288 -16.29 24.99 -12.72
C ASP A 288 -16.06 23.49 -12.96
N ARG A 289 -17.16 22.76 -13.24
CA ARG A 289 -17.17 21.30 -13.25
C ARG A 289 -16.23 20.71 -14.31
N ASP A 290 -16.14 21.34 -15.47
CA ASP A 290 -15.33 20.80 -16.58
C ASP A 290 -13.85 21.02 -16.33
N THR A 291 -13.45 22.18 -15.80
CA THR A 291 -12.08 22.49 -15.36
C THR A 291 -11.66 21.57 -14.19
N ASP A 292 -12.51 21.40 -13.17
CA ASP A 292 -12.22 20.46 -12.05
C ASP A 292 -11.99 19.03 -12.57
N ARG A 293 -12.88 18.57 -13.45
CA ARG A 293 -12.78 17.25 -14.04
C ARG A 293 -11.50 17.08 -14.86
N ALA A 294 -11.21 18.01 -15.76
CA ALA A 294 -9.99 17.97 -16.58
C ALA A 294 -8.71 17.94 -15.72
N ALA A 295 -8.65 18.81 -14.69
CA ALA A 295 -7.53 18.83 -13.76
C ALA A 295 -7.37 17.49 -13.00
N ARG A 296 -8.48 16.89 -12.54
CA ARG A 296 -8.46 15.57 -11.86
C ARG A 296 -8.02 14.45 -12.79
N GLU A 297 -8.41 14.47 -14.07
CA GLU A 297 -7.98 13.49 -15.06
C GLU A 297 -6.45 13.56 -15.25
N VAL A 298 -5.89 14.76 -15.44
CA VAL A 298 -4.44 14.97 -15.55
C VAL A 298 -3.71 14.48 -14.29
N VAL A 299 -4.14 14.91 -13.11
CA VAL A 299 -3.53 14.47 -11.83
C VAL A 299 -3.65 12.95 -11.66
N ALA A 300 -4.76 12.34 -12.05
CA ALA A 300 -4.93 10.90 -11.97
C ALA A 300 -3.94 10.16 -12.87
N GLU A 301 -3.76 10.62 -14.10
CA GLU A 301 -2.84 10.05 -15.07
C GLU A 301 -1.39 10.17 -14.58
N GLU A 302 -0.95 11.37 -14.21
CA GLU A 302 0.38 11.66 -13.66
C GLU A 302 0.66 10.82 -12.39
N LEU A 303 -0.34 10.56 -11.57
CA LEU A 303 -0.23 9.69 -10.41
C LEU A 303 -0.39 8.18 -10.75
N GLY A 304 -0.58 7.80 -12.01
CA GLY A 304 -0.76 6.40 -12.45
C GLY A 304 -2.03 5.75 -11.89
N HIS A 305 -3.12 6.48 -11.89
CA HIS A 305 -4.45 5.98 -11.59
C HIS A 305 -5.26 5.83 -12.88
N SER A 306 -6.17 4.84 -12.93
CA SER A 306 -7.00 4.57 -14.11
C SER A 306 -8.33 5.29 -14.11
N ARG A 307 -8.64 6.03 -13.06
CA ARG A 307 -9.92 6.71 -12.85
C ARG A 307 -9.67 8.02 -12.12
N GLU A 308 -10.31 9.09 -12.60
CA GLU A 308 -10.29 10.40 -11.94
C GLU A 308 -10.77 10.34 -10.48
N GLY A 309 -11.80 9.55 -10.21
CA GLY A 309 -12.37 9.40 -8.86
C GLY A 309 -11.38 8.95 -7.78
N VAL A 310 -10.23 8.40 -8.15
CA VAL A 310 -9.16 8.07 -7.19
C VAL A 310 -8.48 9.34 -6.66
N THR A 311 -8.53 10.46 -7.38
CA THR A 311 -7.95 11.73 -6.94
C THR A 311 -8.65 12.30 -5.70
N THR A 312 -9.90 11.88 -5.42
CA THR A 312 -10.60 12.25 -4.17
C THR A 312 -9.82 11.85 -2.91
N HIS A 313 -8.95 10.85 -2.99
CA HIS A 313 -8.05 10.48 -1.88
C HIS A 313 -6.97 11.52 -1.57
N TYR A 314 -6.67 12.40 -2.53
CA TYR A 314 -5.66 13.46 -2.43
C TYR A 314 -6.29 14.84 -2.30
N LEU A 315 -7.27 15.12 -3.14
CA LEU A 315 -7.82 16.46 -3.40
C LEU A 315 -9.11 16.76 -2.61
N GLY A 316 -9.73 15.73 -2.00
CA GLY A 316 -11.09 15.88 -1.45
C GLY A 316 -12.16 15.92 -2.55
N ARG A 317 -13.34 16.42 -2.18
CA ARG A 317 -14.51 16.47 -3.08
C ARG A 317 -15.20 17.82 -2.96
#